data_7ce087a7c3d4b703731822bfb8fad8d6
#
_entry.id   7ce087a7c3d4b703731822bfb8fad8d6
#
_cell.length_a   1.000
_cell.length_b   1.000
_cell.length_c   1.000
_cell.angle_alpha   90.00
_cell.angle_beta   90.00
_cell.angle_gamma   90.00
#
_symmetry.space_group_name_H-M   'P 1'
#
loop_
_entity.id
_entity.type
_entity.pdbx_description
1 polymer ?
#
loop_
_entity_poly.entity_id
_entity_poly.type
_entity_poly.pdbx_seq_one_letter_code
_entity_poly.pdbx_strand_id
1 'polypeptide(L)'
;MRAAVITGPDVGPVCGEFSEPEVLPGYQLLDLVAAGIHQVTRSTAAGRHYGSAHRYPAVPGLDAVARTADGRLVYTGWPRAPWGTMAERMATPLALDLPAGADPLAIAAGVNPGMAGWLALSARREEVGALGTVVVLGATGMAGGMAVQSAFALGADRVVAAGRDPGELERLAARGAVTVSLGSGDPAAGLAEAIGGVSPSVVLDFVWGPVAEAAFAALSRTGLEQDDADISYVQIGALGGRDAAVPAALLRSRHLKIVGSGAGSVSTERLMSELPRVMELIADGTLEAPHAVYPLQGVGEAWSHRGPARALVVPG
;
A
#
# COMPACT_ATOMS: atom_id res chain seq x y z
N MET A 1 26.96 11.05 -7.40
CA MET A 1 26.48 9.65 -7.36
C MET A 1 25.54 9.37 -8.50
N ARG A 2 25.40 8.12 -8.92
CA ARG A 2 24.36 7.73 -9.89
C ARG A 2 23.01 7.64 -9.20
N ALA A 3 21.97 8.08 -9.89
CA ALA A 3 20.60 8.09 -9.37
C ALA A 3 19.55 7.99 -10.50
N ALA A 4 18.35 7.58 -10.15
CA ALA A 4 17.20 7.83 -10.98
C ALA A 4 16.84 9.31 -10.88
N VAL A 5 16.84 10.04 -11.99
CA VAL A 5 16.61 11.48 -12.02
C VAL A 5 15.34 11.81 -12.77
N ILE A 6 14.43 12.55 -12.14
CA ILE A 6 13.22 13.11 -12.72
C ILE A 6 13.40 14.60 -12.91
N THR A 7 13.11 15.09 -14.10
CA THR A 7 13.25 16.51 -14.48
C THR A 7 11.95 17.30 -14.52
N GLY A 8 10.82 16.62 -14.35
CA GLY A 8 9.49 17.25 -14.38
C GLY A 8 8.39 16.27 -13.93
N PRO A 9 7.14 16.76 -13.76
CA PRO A 9 6.06 15.98 -13.14
C PRO A 9 5.59 14.77 -13.98
N ASP A 10 5.60 14.87 -15.28
CA ASP A 10 5.12 13.80 -16.17
C ASP A 10 6.26 13.12 -16.96
N VAL A 11 7.49 13.30 -16.49
CA VAL A 11 8.69 12.72 -17.10
C VAL A 11 9.10 11.50 -16.28
N GLY A 12 9.28 10.35 -16.96
CA GLY A 12 9.83 9.15 -16.31
C GLY A 12 11.29 9.36 -15.87
N PRO A 13 11.76 8.64 -14.85
CA PRO A 13 13.14 8.76 -14.40
C PRO A 13 14.11 8.20 -15.43
N VAL A 14 15.28 8.83 -15.52
CA VAL A 14 16.45 8.32 -16.25
C VAL A 14 17.61 8.16 -15.29
N CYS A 15 18.47 7.17 -15.53
CA CYS A 15 19.70 7.02 -14.75
C CYS A 15 20.69 8.12 -15.16
N GLY A 16 21.17 8.87 -14.18
CA GLY A 16 22.10 9.97 -14.42
C GLY A 16 22.88 10.35 -13.15
N GLU A 17 23.75 11.34 -13.30
CA GLU A 17 24.50 11.91 -12.17
C GLU A 17 23.61 12.84 -11.34
N PHE A 18 23.67 12.72 -10.03
CA PHE A 18 23.02 13.60 -9.08
C PHE A 18 23.97 13.94 -7.93
N SER A 19 23.72 15.06 -7.24
CA SER A 19 24.52 15.44 -6.07
C SER A 19 24.39 14.40 -4.96
N GLU A 20 25.45 14.28 -4.16
CA GLU A 20 25.41 13.49 -2.94
C GLU A 20 24.31 14.02 -1.99
N PRO A 21 23.64 13.15 -1.23
CA PRO A 21 22.64 13.60 -0.28
C PRO A 21 23.29 14.34 0.89
N GLU A 22 22.62 15.40 1.32
CA GLU A 22 23.00 16.14 2.52
C GLU A 22 22.64 15.32 3.77
N VAL A 23 23.64 15.03 4.60
CA VAL A 23 23.42 14.32 5.87
C VAL A 23 23.07 15.33 6.96
N LEU A 24 21.82 15.38 7.35
CA LEU A 24 21.30 16.25 8.40
C LEU A 24 21.48 15.62 9.80
N PRO A 25 21.40 16.40 10.89
CA PRO A 25 21.33 15.84 12.23
C PRO A 25 20.20 14.82 12.35
N GLY A 26 20.52 13.63 12.87
CA GLY A 26 19.57 12.52 12.97
C GLY A 26 19.39 11.66 11.69
N TYR A 27 20.08 12.03 10.60
CA TYR A 27 20.11 11.24 9.36
C TYR A 27 21.36 10.37 9.29
N GLN A 28 21.24 9.23 8.62
CA GLN A 28 22.35 8.33 8.32
C GLN A 28 22.56 8.24 6.82
N LEU A 29 23.81 8.21 6.38
CA LEU A 29 24.17 7.90 4.99
C LEU A 29 24.16 6.39 4.82
N LEU A 30 23.42 5.92 3.83
CA LEU A 30 23.18 4.50 3.58
C LEU A 30 23.43 4.19 2.10
N ASP A 31 23.92 2.98 1.82
CA ASP A 31 24.11 2.46 0.47
C ASP A 31 22.87 1.68 0.04
N LEU A 32 22.37 1.90 -1.17
CA LEU A 32 21.20 1.21 -1.72
C LEU A 32 21.45 -0.30 -1.83
N VAL A 33 20.47 -1.08 -1.41
CA VAL A 33 20.34 -2.51 -1.74
C VAL A 33 19.18 -2.71 -2.71
N ALA A 34 17.99 -2.23 -2.38
CA ALA A 34 16.83 -2.25 -3.27
C ALA A 34 15.80 -1.18 -2.88
N ALA A 35 15.23 -0.49 -3.87
CA ALA A 35 14.14 0.48 -3.67
C ALA A 35 12.90 0.10 -4.49
N GLY A 36 11.72 0.09 -3.87
CA GLY A 36 10.46 -0.27 -4.50
C GLY A 36 9.83 0.87 -5.31
N ILE A 37 9.34 0.57 -6.51
CA ILE A 37 8.52 1.51 -7.29
C ILE A 37 7.05 1.31 -6.91
N HIS A 38 6.61 2.01 -5.88
CA HIS A 38 5.23 1.97 -5.40
C HIS A 38 4.33 2.96 -6.16
N GLN A 39 3.01 2.82 -6.06
CA GLN A 39 2.08 3.80 -6.66
C GLN A 39 2.24 5.18 -6.02
N VAL A 40 2.47 5.24 -4.72
CA VAL A 40 2.77 6.48 -4.00
C VAL A 40 4.07 7.12 -4.52
N THR A 41 5.11 6.33 -4.83
CA THR A 41 6.35 6.83 -5.44
C THR A 41 6.07 7.52 -6.78
N ARG A 42 5.25 6.89 -7.65
CA ARG A 42 4.87 7.45 -8.95
C ARG A 42 4.05 8.73 -8.80
N SER A 43 3.05 8.73 -7.90
CA SER A 43 2.18 9.89 -7.69
C SER A 43 2.92 11.08 -7.05
N THR A 44 3.84 10.81 -6.12
CA THR A 44 4.71 11.82 -5.50
C THR A 44 5.66 12.42 -6.52
N ALA A 45 6.30 11.58 -7.34
CA ALA A 45 7.20 12.02 -8.40
C ALA A 45 6.49 12.88 -9.46
N ALA A 46 5.24 12.55 -9.78
CA ALA A 46 4.41 13.32 -10.71
C ALA A 46 3.74 14.56 -10.10
N GLY A 47 4.04 14.90 -8.85
CA GLY A 47 3.43 16.06 -8.18
C GLY A 47 1.94 15.93 -7.86
N ARG A 48 1.36 14.73 -7.97
CA ARG A 48 -0.09 14.49 -7.76
C ARG A 48 -0.46 14.03 -6.35
N HIS A 49 0.52 13.65 -5.56
CA HIS A 49 0.31 13.24 -4.16
C HIS A 49 0.33 14.46 -3.24
N TYR A 50 -0.47 14.46 -2.18
CA TYR A 50 -0.52 15.57 -1.21
C TYR A 50 0.83 15.81 -0.49
N GLY A 51 1.73 14.83 -0.44
CA GLY A 51 3.09 14.94 0.09
C GLY A 51 4.16 15.26 -0.97
N SER A 52 3.77 15.67 -2.19
CA SER A 52 4.74 16.02 -3.25
C SER A 52 5.48 17.31 -2.92
N ALA A 53 6.82 17.30 -3.07
CA ALA A 53 7.65 18.47 -2.81
C ALA A 53 7.67 19.48 -3.97
N HIS A 54 7.15 19.14 -5.15
CA HIS A 54 7.15 19.97 -6.38
C HIS A 54 8.51 20.59 -6.72
N ARG A 55 9.60 19.85 -6.47
CA ARG A 55 10.98 20.29 -6.69
C ARG A 55 11.65 19.37 -7.70
N TYR A 56 12.16 19.97 -8.79
CA TYR A 56 12.88 19.25 -9.85
C TYR A 56 14.19 19.99 -10.20
N PRO A 57 15.24 19.28 -10.67
CA PRO A 57 15.34 17.83 -10.75
C PRO A 57 15.33 17.17 -9.38
N ALA A 58 14.85 15.92 -9.32
CA ALA A 58 14.76 15.16 -8.07
C ALA A 58 15.01 13.66 -8.30
N VAL A 59 15.39 12.99 -7.24
CA VAL A 59 15.47 11.52 -7.16
C VAL A 59 14.17 11.01 -6.56
N PRO A 60 13.42 10.10 -7.21
CA PRO A 60 12.24 9.47 -6.62
C PRO A 60 12.61 8.40 -5.60
N GLY A 61 11.60 7.91 -4.88
CA GLY A 61 11.73 6.85 -3.89
C GLY A 61 11.44 7.35 -2.48
N LEU A 62 10.65 6.57 -1.74
CA LEU A 62 10.19 6.91 -0.38
C LEU A 62 10.83 6.04 0.67
N ASP A 63 11.07 4.77 0.33
CA ASP A 63 11.62 3.73 1.20
C ASP A 63 12.52 2.79 0.41
N ALA A 64 13.34 2.04 1.11
CA ALA A 64 14.29 1.10 0.54
C ALA A 64 14.78 0.10 1.60
N VAL A 65 15.42 -0.96 1.15
CA VAL A 65 16.41 -1.68 1.93
C VAL A 65 17.79 -1.14 1.56
N ALA A 66 18.59 -0.86 2.56
CA ALA A 66 19.92 -0.25 2.42
C ALA A 66 20.93 -0.91 3.33
N ARG A 67 22.20 -0.61 3.10
CA ARG A 67 23.35 -1.07 3.90
C ARG A 67 23.94 0.10 4.66
N THR A 68 24.15 -0.08 5.94
CA THR A 68 24.86 0.87 6.81
C THR A 68 26.37 0.77 6.60
N ALA A 69 27.13 1.77 7.06
CA ALA A 69 28.60 1.78 6.96
C ALA A 69 29.28 0.60 7.69
N ASP A 70 28.65 0.05 8.73
CA ASP A 70 29.09 -1.14 9.47
C ASP A 70 28.60 -2.47 8.84
N GLY A 71 27.91 -2.40 7.69
CA GLY A 71 27.53 -3.56 6.88
C GLY A 71 26.15 -4.17 7.19
N ARG A 72 25.41 -3.66 8.16
CA ARG A 72 24.05 -4.15 8.49
C ARG A 72 23.07 -3.85 7.38
N LEU A 73 22.10 -4.73 7.17
CA LEU A 73 20.95 -4.48 6.29
C LEU A 73 19.80 -3.86 7.10
N VAL A 74 19.29 -2.74 6.61
CA VAL A 74 18.23 -1.99 7.27
C VAL A 74 17.10 -1.65 6.29
N TYR A 75 15.87 -1.67 6.77
CA TYR A 75 14.77 -0.99 6.11
C TYR A 75 14.83 0.50 6.46
N THR A 76 14.66 1.34 5.46
CA THR A 76 14.82 2.80 5.60
C THR A 76 13.77 3.56 4.80
N GLY A 77 13.58 4.83 5.13
CA GLY A 77 12.63 5.70 4.44
C GLY A 77 12.70 7.15 4.89
N TRP A 78 11.77 7.95 4.33
CA TRP A 78 11.63 9.39 4.59
C TRP A 78 12.86 10.24 4.20
N PRO A 79 13.40 10.04 3.00
CA PRO A 79 14.46 10.91 2.50
C PRO A 79 13.94 12.35 2.35
N ARG A 80 14.83 13.32 2.46
CA ARG A 80 14.50 14.74 2.26
C ARG A 80 14.64 15.13 0.79
N ALA A 81 13.60 15.72 0.22
CA ALA A 81 13.66 16.25 -1.14
C ALA A 81 14.80 17.27 -1.33
N PRO A 82 15.51 17.26 -2.48
CA PRO A 82 15.18 16.55 -3.71
C PRO A 82 15.73 15.10 -3.79
N TRP A 83 16.35 14.58 -2.74
CA TRP A 83 16.90 13.23 -2.69
C TRP A 83 15.82 12.22 -2.29
N GLY A 84 15.69 11.15 -3.09
CA GLY A 84 14.87 9.99 -2.80
C GLY A 84 15.75 8.75 -2.61
N THR A 85 15.10 7.59 -2.48
CA THR A 85 15.81 6.34 -2.21
C THR A 85 16.36 5.64 -3.45
N MET A 86 15.99 6.06 -4.68
CA MET A 86 16.44 5.43 -5.93
C MET A 86 17.77 6.02 -6.42
N ALA A 87 18.80 5.94 -5.59
CA ALA A 87 20.16 6.38 -5.85
C ALA A 87 21.16 5.43 -5.20
N GLU A 88 22.40 5.41 -5.66
CA GLU A 88 23.48 4.59 -5.05
C GLU A 88 23.58 4.82 -3.54
N ARG A 89 23.37 6.06 -3.09
CA ARG A 89 23.39 6.47 -1.69
C ARG A 89 22.20 7.35 -1.34
N MET A 90 21.74 7.24 -0.11
CA MET A 90 20.66 8.05 0.43
C MET A 90 20.96 8.49 1.86
N ALA A 91 20.41 9.62 2.27
CA ALA A 91 20.41 10.05 3.67
C ALA A 91 18.99 10.02 4.21
N THR A 92 18.76 9.30 5.30
CA THR A 92 17.42 9.08 5.88
C THR A 92 17.48 9.07 7.40
N PRO A 93 16.39 9.42 8.09
CA PRO A 93 16.31 9.39 9.55
C PRO A 93 16.00 8.01 10.12
N LEU A 94 15.59 7.06 9.28
CA LEU A 94 15.14 5.73 9.68
C LEU A 94 16.19 4.68 9.31
N ALA A 95 16.51 3.77 10.23
CA ALA A 95 17.29 2.57 9.98
C ALA A 95 16.82 1.46 10.92
N LEU A 96 15.97 0.58 10.43
CA LEU A 96 15.45 -0.59 11.17
C LEU A 96 16.14 -1.84 10.66
N ASP A 97 16.79 -2.58 11.53
CA ASP A 97 17.44 -3.85 11.18
C ASP A 97 16.40 -4.83 10.58
N LEU A 98 16.78 -5.53 9.54
CA LEU A 98 15.94 -6.56 8.95
C LEU A 98 15.83 -7.76 9.91
N PRO A 99 14.68 -8.48 9.92
CA PRO A 99 14.59 -9.76 10.61
C PRO A 99 15.66 -10.74 10.12
N ALA A 100 16.15 -11.57 11.02
CA ALA A 100 17.19 -12.55 10.70
C ALA A 100 16.73 -13.50 9.57
N GLY A 101 17.53 -13.62 8.52
CA GLY A 101 17.22 -14.47 7.38
C GLY A 101 16.19 -13.89 6.39
N ALA A 102 15.70 -12.68 6.60
CA ALA A 102 14.77 -12.05 5.68
C ALA A 102 15.43 -11.80 4.30
N ASP A 103 14.67 -12.04 3.23
CA ASP A 103 15.08 -11.63 1.88
C ASP A 103 14.96 -10.10 1.77
N PRO A 104 16.08 -9.38 1.57
CA PRO A 104 16.06 -7.92 1.46
C PRO A 104 15.23 -7.41 0.28
N LEU A 105 15.09 -8.19 -0.79
CA LEU A 105 14.27 -7.81 -1.94
C LEU A 105 12.79 -7.93 -1.62
N ALA A 106 12.36 -8.98 -0.93
CA ALA A 106 10.99 -9.13 -0.48
C ALA A 106 10.59 -8.00 0.51
N ILE A 107 11.49 -7.66 1.44
CA ILE A 107 11.29 -6.52 2.36
C ILE A 107 11.13 -5.20 1.59
N ALA A 108 12.03 -4.88 0.66
CA ALA A 108 11.95 -3.66 -0.16
C ALA A 108 10.68 -3.60 -1.03
N ALA A 109 10.18 -4.77 -1.48
CA ALA A 109 8.97 -4.86 -2.29
C ALA A 109 7.69 -4.71 -1.45
N GLY A 110 7.67 -5.29 -0.24
CA GLY A 110 6.46 -5.61 0.50
C GLY A 110 6.13 -4.69 1.66
N VAL A 111 7.09 -4.07 2.34
CA VAL A 111 6.81 -3.32 3.58
C VAL A 111 5.85 -2.16 3.33
N ASN A 112 6.12 -1.31 2.37
CA ASN A 112 5.27 -0.16 2.08
C ASN A 112 3.82 -0.58 1.70
N PRO A 113 3.58 -1.46 0.72
CA PRO A 113 2.22 -1.89 0.39
C PRO A 113 1.57 -2.73 1.51
N GLY A 114 2.34 -3.53 2.26
CA GLY A 114 1.84 -4.33 3.38
C GLY A 114 1.34 -3.49 4.54
N MET A 115 2.08 -2.44 4.90
CA MET A 115 1.69 -1.49 5.95
C MET A 115 0.33 -0.84 5.68
N ALA A 116 -0.01 -0.56 4.42
CA ALA A 116 -1.24 0.15 4.07
C ALA A 116 -2.51 -0.58 4.55
N GLY A 117 -2.58 -1.90 4.36
CA GLY A 117 -3.71 -2.71 4.85
C GLY A 117 -3.55 -3.10 6.32
N TRP A 118 -2.33 -3.45 6.73
CA TRP A 118 -2.04 -3.89 8.10
C TRP A 118 -2.45 -2.88 9.16
N LEU A 119 -2.07 -1.60 8.99
CA LEU A 119 -2.40 -0.53 9.94
C LEU A 119 -3.91 -0.39 10.18
N ALA A 120 -4.69 -0.43 9.11
CA ALA A 120 -6.15 -0.32 9.22
C ALA A 120 -6.78 -1.54 9.89
N LEU A 121 -6.31 -2.75 9.52
CA LEU A 121 -6.84 -4.01 10.04
C LEU A 121 -6.45 -4.23 11.51
N SER A 122 -5.19 -3.97 11.88
CA SER A 122 -4.72 -4.13 13.25
C SER A 122 -5.44 -3.15 14.19
N ALA A 123 -5.60 -1.89 13.78
CA ALA A 123 -6.35 -0.90 14.55
C ALA A 123 -7.83 -1.32 14.72
N ARG A 124 -8.47 -1.80 13.63
CA ARG A 124 -9.86 -2.27 13.72
C ARG A 124 -10.01 -3.49 14.62
N ARG A 125 -9.09 -4.44 14.53
CA ARG A 125 -9.09 -5.62 15.39
C ARG A 125 -8.94 -5.26 16.87
N GLU A 126 -8.08 -4.30 17.19
CA GLU A 126 -7.94 -3.78 18.57
C GLU A 126 -9.24 -3.14 19.08
N GLU A 127 -9.96 -2.42 18.19
CA GLU A 127 -11.22 -1.76 18.54
C GLU A 127 -12.36 -2.75 18.79
N VAL A 128 -12.50 -3.80 17.96
CA VAL A 128 -13.67 -4.69 17.97
C VAL A 128 -13.39 -6.11 18.49
N GLY A 129 -12.14 -6.46 18.76
CA GLY A 129 -11.72 -7.78 19.24
C GLY A 129 -11.61 -8.86 18.15
N ALA A 130 -12.56 -8.93 17.21
CA ALA A 130 -12.55 -9.87 16.08
C ALA A 130 -13.00 -9.15 14.79
N LEU A 131 -12.29 -9.44 13.68
CA LEU A 131 -12.56 -8.72 12.42
C LEU A 131 -13.86 -9.16 11.72
N GLY A 132 -14.34 -10.39 11.96
CA GLY A 132 -15.52 -10.91 11.25
C GLY A 132 -15.31 -10.89 9.73
N THR A 133 -16.22 -10.21 9.01
CA THR A 133 -16.11 -10.03 7.55
C THR A 133 -15.29 -8.79 7.21
N VAL A 134 -14.29 -8.96 6.33
CA VAL A 134 -13.42 -7.91 5.78
C VAL A 134 -13.67 -7.79 4.28
N VAL A 135 -13.86 -6.58 3.77
CA VAL A 135 -13.97 -6.31 2.33
C VAL A 135 -12.73 -5.55 1.87
N VAL A 136 -12.10 -6.00 0.78
CA VAL A 136 -10.93 -5.34 0.18
C VAL A 136 -11.25 -4.95 -1.26
N LEU A 137 -11.35 -3.65 -1.53
CA LEU A 137 -11.55 -3.08 -2.86
C LEU A 137 -10.19 -2.77 -3.50
N GLY A 138 -9.92 -3.33 -4.67
CA GLY A 138 -8.62 -3.28 -5.34
C GLY A 138 -7.69 -4.41 -4.91
N ALA A 139 -8.25 -5.54 -4.51
CA ALA A 139 -7.53 -6.72 -4.01
C ALA A 139 -6.53 -7.32 -5.01
N THR A 140 -6.71 -7.12 -6.31
CA THR A 140 -5.79 -7.60 -7.37
C THR A 140 -4.54 -6.73 -7.55
N GLY A 141 -4.43 -5.60 -6.84
CA GLY A 141 -3.19 -4.85 -6.72
C GLY A 141 -2.34 -5.36 -5.55
N MET A 142 -1.02 -5.12 -5.57
CA MET A 142 -0.12 -5.64 -4.53
C MET A 142 -0.55 -5.25 -3.11
N ALA A 143 -0.87 -3.97 -2.85
CA ALA A 143 -1.30 -3.54 -1.52
C ALA A 143 -2.63 -4.20 -1.10
N GLY A 144 -3.59 -4.31 -2.02
CA GLY A 144 -4.86 -4.99 -1.75
C GLY A 144 -4.69 -6.50 -1.54
N GLY A 145 -3.84 -7.16 -2.34
CA GLY A 145 -3.51 -8.58 -2.16
C GLY A 145 -2.83 -8.86 -0.82
N MET A 146 -1.90 -8.01 -0.40
CA MET A 146 -1.29 -8.10 0.93
C MET A 146 -2.30 -7.79 2.05
N ALA A 147 -3.26 -6.90 1.82
CA ALA A 147 -4.34 -6.64 2.78
C ALA A 147 -5.26 -7.86 2.97
N VAL A 148 -5.55 -8.62 1.90
CA VAL A 148 -6.27 -9.91 1.99
C VAL A 148 -5.49 -10.90 2.86
N GLN A 149 -4.19 -11.04 2.63
CA GLN A 149 -3.32 -11.91 3.43
C GLN A 149 -3.27 -11.45 4.89
N SER A 150 -3.15 -10.14 5.13
CA SER A 150 -3.18 -9.55 6.48
C SER A 150 -4.50 -9.81 7.20
N ALA A 151 -5.63 -9.74 6.49
CA ALA A 151 -6.94 -10.03 7.09
C ALA A 151 -7.03 -11.48 7.58
N PHE A 152 -6.55 -12.45 6.79
CA PHE A 152 -6.46 -13.85 7.22
C PHE A 152 -5.48 -14.04 8.38
N ALA A 153 -4.30 -13.42 8.33
CA ALA A 153 -3.30 -13.49 9.40
C ALA A 153 -3.83 -12.91 10.74
N LEU A 154 -4.72 -11.92 10.66
CA LEU A 154 -5.40 -11.33 11.81
C LEU A 154 -6.69 -12.06 12.23
N GLY A 155 -7.02 -13.19 11.58
CA GLY A 155 -8.13 -14.05 11.95
C GLY A 155 -9.49 -13.52 11.51
N ALA A 156 -9.59 -12.90 10.32
CA ALA A 156 -10.88 -12.60 9.73
C ALA A 156 -11.64 -13.88 9.38
N ASP A 157 -12.92 -13.94 9.74
CA ASP A 157 -13.76 -15.12 9.47
C ASP A 157 -14.10 -15.25 7.97
N ARG A 158 -14.22 -14.12 7.30
CA ARG A 158 -14.54 -14.02 5.88
C ARG A 158 -13.80 -12.84 5.25
N VAL A 159 -13.21 -13.06 4.09
CA VAL A 159 -12.57 -11.98 3.30
C VAL A 159 -13.22 -11.91 1.94
N VAL A 160 -13.79 -10.76 1.59
CA VAL A 160 -14.32 -10.44 0.26
C VAL A 160 -13.27 -9.63 -0.49
N ALA A 161 -12.74 -10.19 -1.57
CA ALA A 161 -11.67 -9.62 -2.38
C ALA A 161 -12.22 -9.14 -3.73
N ALA A 162 -12.34 -7.82 -3.92
CA ALA A 162 -12.85 -7.24 -5.14
C ALA A 162 -11.73 -6.65 -6.01
N GLY A 163 -11.69 -7.02 -7.30
CA GLY A 163 -10.64 -6.61 -8.21
C GLY A 163 -10.98 -6.78 -9.67
N ARG A 164 -10.05 -6.44 -10.58
CA ARG A 164 -10.29 -6.49 -12.03
C ARG A 164 -9.54 -7.61 -12.74
N ASP A 165 -8.43 -8.06 -12.20
CA ASP A 165 -7.60 -9.08 -12.81
C ASP A 165 -8.12 -10.48 -12.44
N PRO A 166 -8.58 -11.29 -13.42
CA PRO A 166 -9.18 -12.60 -13.13
C PRO A 166 -8.16 -13.59 -12.57
N GLY A 167 -6.91 -13.55 -13.03
CA GLY A 167 -5.88 -14.46 -12.55
C GLY A 167 -5.51 -14.20 -11.09
N GLU A 168 -5.44 -12.93 -10.68
CA GLU A 168 -5.23 -12.57 -9.29
C GLU A 168 -6.46 -12.90 -8.42
N LEU A 169 -7.69 -12.73 -8.95
CA LEU A 169 -8.90 -13.16 -8.24
C LEU A 169 -8.90 -14.67 -8.01
N GLU A 170 -8.51 -15.50 -8.99
CA GLU A 170 -8.37 -16.95 -8.83
C GLU A 170 -7.35 -17.31 -7.74
N ARG A 171 -6.20 -16.62 -7.69
CA ARG A 171 -5.19 -16.82 -6.63
C ARG A 171 -5.75 -16.48 -5.24
N LEU A 172 -6.50 -15.40 -5.13
CA LEU A 172 -7.13 -15.00 -3.88
C LEU A 172 -8.23 -15.97 -3.46
N ALA A 173 -9.03 -16.49 -4.42
CA ALA A 173 -10.02 -17.53 -4.17
C ALA A 173 -9.38 -18.84 -3.67
N ALA A 174 -8.24 -19.25 -4.25
CA ALA A 174 -7.48 -20.41 -3.79
C ALA A 174 -6.95 -20.26 -2.34
N ARG A 175 -6.85 -19.01 -1.83
CA ARG A 175 -6.51 -18.71 -0.43
C ARG A 175 -7.73 -18.64 0.50
N GLY A 176 -8.96 -18.87 -0.03
CA GLY A 176 -10.21 -18.84 0.74
C GLY A 176 -10.97 -17.51 0.69
N ALA A 177 -10.53 -16.52 -0.11
CA ALA A 177 -11.30 -15.30 -0.25
C ALA A 177 -12.52 -15.52 -1.16
N VAL A 178 -13.62 -14.84 -0.85
CA VAL A 178 -14.78 -14.70 -1.76
C VAL A 178 -14.45 -13.57 -2.75
N THR A 179 -14.43 -13.87 -4.03
CA THR A 179 -13.96 -12.91 -5.02
C THR A 179 -15.08 -12.22 -5.77
N VAL A 180 -14.89 -10.94 -6.09
CA VAL A 180 -15.83 -10.11 -6.87
C VAL A 180 -15.09 -9.45 -8.02
N SER A 181 -15.58 -9.63 -9.25
CA SER A 181 -15.06 -8.90 -10.41
C SER A 181 -15.56 -7.46 -10.44
N LEU A 182 -14.63 -6.51 -10.47
CA LEU A 182 -14.90 -5.09 -10.69
C LEU A 182 -14.79 -4.68 -12.17
N GLY A 183 -14.45 -5.63 -13.05
CA GLY A 183 -14.27 -5.42 -14.48
C GLY A 183 -15.45 -5.86 -15.34
N SER A 184 -16.43 -6.54 -14.77
CA SER A 184 -17.59 -7.11 -15.47
C SER A 184 -18.83 -7.17 -14.59
N GLY A 185 -20.01 -7.14 -15.19
CA GLY A 185 -21.28 -7.22 -14.48
C GLY A 185 -21.62 -5.95 -13.70
N ASP A 186 -22.41 -6.13 -12.63
CA ASP A 186 -22.78 -5.07 -11.68
C ASP A 186 -21.94 -5.22 -10.39
N PRO A 187 -20.94 -4.36 -10.15
CA PRO A 187 -20.09 -4.44 -8.97
C PRO A 187 -20.86 -4.27 -7.65
N ALA A 188 -21.94 -3.47 -7.62
CA ALA A 188 -22.73 -3.26 -6.41
C ALA A 188 -23.51 -4.53 -6.04
N ALA A 189 -24.15 -5.15 -7.01
CA ALA A 189 -24.85 -6.42 -6.79
C ALA A 189 -23.89 -7.55 -6.40
N GLY A 190 -22.73 -7.66 -7.10
CA GLY A 190 -21.71 -8.66 -6.77
C GLY A 190 -21.12 -8.47 -5.37
N LEU A 191 -20.88 -7.24 -4.93
CA LEU A 191 -20.42 -6.95 -3.57
C LEU A 191 -21.51 -7.29 -2.54
N ALA A 192 -22.76 -6.91 -2.78
CA ALA A 192 -23.87 -7.22 -1.88
C ALA A 192 -24.05 -8.73 -1.70
N GLU A 193 -23.99 -9.51 -2.79
CA GLU A 193 -24.04 -10.98 -2.76
C GLU A 193 -22.85 -11.56 -1.99
N ALA A 194 -21.62 -11.10 -2.28
CA ALA A 194 -20.41 -11.59 -1.65
C ALA A 194 -20.33 -11.24 -0.16
N ILE A 195 -20.82 -10.08 0.26
CA ILE A 195 -20.93 -9.69 1.68
C ILE A 195 -21.97 -10.59 2.37
N GLY A 196 -23.08 -10.85 1.71
CA GLY A 196 -24.17 -11.67 2.26
C GLY A 196 -24.96 -10.94 3.35
N GLY A 197 -25.57 -11.73 4.26
CA GLY A 197 -26.45 -11.20 5.31
C GLY A 197 -25.72 -10.61 6.54
N VAL A 198 -24.40 -10.71 6.63
CA VAL A 198 -23.61 -10.22 7.77
C VAL A 198 -22.81 -9.01 7.35
N SER A 199 -23.04 -7.89 8.03
CA SER A 199 -22.31 -6.64 7.74
C SER A 199 -20.81 -6.79 7.95
N PRO A 200 -19.97 -6.24 7.06
CA PRO A 200 -18.52 -6.26 7.27
C PRO A 200 -18.15 -5.35 8.46
N SER A 201 -17.14 -5.75 9.22
CA SER A 201 -16.58 -4.88 10.26
C SER A 201 -15.68 -3.79 9.66
N VAL A 202 -15.02 -4.10 8.53
CA VAL A 202 -14.13 -3.17 7.86
C VAL A 202 -14.18 -3.33 6.34
N VAL A 203 -14.14 -2.21 5.63
CA VAL A 203 -13.92 -2.11 4.18
C VAL A 203 -12.61 -1.37 3.95
N LEU A 204 -11.65 -1.98 3.29
CA LEU A 204 -10.39 -1.37 2.87
C LEU A 204 -10.51 -0.94 1.41
N ASP A 205 -10.42 0.35 1.14
CA ASP A 205 -10.58 0.88 -0.21
C ASP A 205 -9.26 1.47 -0.75
N PHE A 206 -8.64 0.74 -1.69
CA PHE A 206 -7.45 1.15 -2.42
C PHE A 206 -7.76 1.84 -3.75
N VAL A 207 -9.05 2.01 -4.10
CA VAL A 207 -9.49 2.41 -5.44
C VAL A 207 -10.19 3.75 -5.45
N TRP A 208 -11.19 3.95 -4.58
CA TRP A 208 -12.08 5.10 -4.51
C TRP A 208 -12.92 5.29 -5.78
N GLY A 209 -13.57 6.48 -5.96
CA GLY A 209 -14.37 6.79 -7.13
C GLY A 209 -15.57 5.84 -7.33
N PRO A 210 -15.88 5.44 -8.58
CA PRO A 210 -17.03 4.58 -8.87
C PRO A 210 -17.04 3.23 -8.13
N VAL A 211 -15.88 2.71 -7.75
CA VAL A 211 -15.79 1.46 -6.97
C VAL A 211 -16.26 1.69 -5.53
N ALA A 212 -15.90 2.82 -4.93
CA ALA A 212 -16.44 3.21 -3.62
C ALA A 212 -17.96 3.42 -3.67
N GLU A 213 -18.47 4.06 -4.73
CA GLU A 213 -19.92 4.26 -4.92
C GLU A 213 -20.67 2.93 -5.03
N ALA A 214 -20.13 1.95 -5.76
CA ALA A 214 -20.68 0.60 -5.82
C ALA A 214 -20.67 -0.10 -4.44
N ALA A 215 -19.60 0.09 -3.66
CA ALA A 215 -19.54 -0.44 -2.30
C ALA A 215 -20.54 0.25 -1.38
N PHE A 216 -20.75 1.55 -1.48
CA PHE A 216 -21.77 2.28 -0.73
C PHE A 216 -23.19 1.80 -1.09
N ALA A 217 -23.44 1.51 -2.37
CA ALA A 217 -24.71 0.92 -2.80
C ALA A 217 -24.90 -0.49 -2.20
N ALA A 218 -23.88 -1.35 -2.25
CA ALA A 218 -23.91 -2.69 -1.66
C ALA A 218 -24.12 -2.69 -0.14
N LEU A 219 -23.61 -1.68 0.57
CA LEU A 219 -23.76 -1.50 2.00
C LEU A 219 -25.08 -0.83 2.40
N SER A 220 -25.82 -0.26 1.46
CA SER A 220 -27.08 0.44 1.73
C SER A 220 -28.17 -0.53 2.17
N ARG A 221 -29.06 -0.05 3.01
CA ARG A 221 -30.24 -0.81 3.49
C ARG A 221 -31.52 0.03 3.40
N THR A 222 -32.64 -0.66 3.45
CA THR A 222 -33.97 -0.07 3.57
C THR A 222 -34.59 -0.45 4.91
N GLY A 223 -35.53 0.34 5.42
CA GLY A 223 -36.21 0.10 6.69
C GLY A 223 -35.66 0.99 7.82
N LEU A 224 -36.39 0.95 8.95
CA LEU A 224 -36.11 1.71 10.17
C LEU A 224 -35.70 0.82 11.35
N GLU A 225 -35.53 -0.49 11.10
CA GLU A 225 -35.08 -1.41 12.15
C GLU A 225 -33.68 -1.04 12.62
N GLN A 226 -33.39 -1.36 13.87
CA GLN A 226 -32.05 -1.14 14.43
C GLN A 226 -31.00 -1.86 13.60
N ASP A 227 -29.89 -1.18 13.32
CA ASP A 227 -28.75 -1.74 12.62
C ASP A 227 -27.71 -2.21 13.64
N ASP A 228 -27.39 -3.50 13.64
CA ASP A 228 -26.35 -4.09 14.48
C ASP A 228 -24.96 -3.97 13.83
N ALA A 229 -24.85 -3.36 12.65
CA ALA A 229 -23.57 -3.13 11.99
C ALA A 229 -22.71 -2.16 12.77
N ASP A 230 -21.42 -2.38 12.70
CA ASP A 230 -20.37 -1.40 13.07
C ASP A 230 -19.29 -1.46 12.00
N ILE A 231 -19.43 -0.61 10.97
CA ILE A 231 -18.62 -0.66 9.75
C ILE A 231 -17.58 0.47 9.78
N SER A 232 -16.31 0.12 9.72
CA SER A 232 -15.23 1.06 9.43
C SER A 232 -14.90 1.01 7.94
N TYR A 233 -15.24 2.04 7.18
CA TYR A 233 -14.85 2.19 5.79
C TYR A 233 -13.55 3.01 5.73
N VAL A 234 -12.44 2.36 5.36
CA VAL A 234 -11.10 2.96 5.37
C VAL A 234 -10.66 3.27 3.95
N GLN A 235 -10.59 4.55 3.62
CA GLN A 235 -10.08 5.05 2.35
C GLN A 235 -8.55 5.08 2.40
N ILE A 236 -7.87 4.36 1.47
CA ILE A 236 -6.41 4.20 1.44
C ILE A 236 -5.82 4.71 0.13
N GLY A 237 -6.48 4.45 -1.00
CA GLY A 237 -6.01 4.83 -2.32
C GLY A 237 -7.09 5.43 -3.21
N ALA A 238 -6.69 6.14 -4.28
CA ALA A 238 -7.60 6.87 -5.15
C ALA A 238 -7.28 6.67 -6.65
N LEU A 239 -6.93 5.43 -7.04
CA LEU A 239 -6.60 5.10 -8.43
C LEU A 239 -7.83 5.09 -9.36
N GLY A 240 -9.03 4.90 -8.82
CA GLY A 240 -10.30 4.90 -9.56
C GLY A 240 -10.93 6.28 -9.72
N GLY A 241 -10.52 7.25 -8.90
CA GLY A 241 -11.06 8.61 -8.93
C GLY A 241 -10.59 9.43 -7.74
N ARG A 242 -10.66 10.77 -7.86
CA ARG A 242 -10.33 11.69 -6.76
C ARG A 242 -11.49 11.84 -5.77
N ASP A 243 -12.70 11.73 -6.27
CA ASP A 243 -13.93 11.97 -5.53
C ASP A 243 -14.86 10.77 -5.65
N ALA A 244 -15.73 10.56 -4.68
CA ALA A 244 -16.81 9.59 -4.69
C ALA A 244 -18.03 10.19 -3.99
N ALA A 245 -19.22 9.95 -4.54
CA ALA A 245 -20.48 10.39 -3.96
C ALA A 245 -20.88 9.46 -2.80
N VAL A 246 -21.03 10.00 -1.60
CA VAL A 246 -21.51 9.26 -0.42
C VAL A 246 -22.98 9.54 -0.23
N PRO A 247 -23.88 8.51 -0.30
CA PRO A 247 -25.30 8.71 -0.11
C PRO A 247 -25.62 9.12 1.34
N ALA A 248 -26.26 10.27 1.53
CA ALA A 248 -26.65 10.74 2.86
C ALA A 248 -27.57 9.74 3.61
N ALA A 249 -28.37 8.96 2.87
CA ALA A 249 -29.21 7.91 3.44
C ALA A 249 -28.38 6.80 4.07
N LEU A 250 -27.29 6.38 3.44
CA LEU A 250 -26.36 5.35 3.97
C LEU A 250 -25.84 5.76 5.36
N LEU A 251 -25.35 6.99 5.51
CA LEU A 251 -24.80 7.49 6.77
C LEU A 251 -25.84 7.62 7.90
N ARG A 252 -27.13 7.70 7.55
CA ARG A 252 -28.21 7.81 8.56
C ARG A 252 -28.90 6.49 8.87
N SER A 253 -28.79 5.50 7.94
CA SER A 253 -29.46 4.21 8.10
C SER A 253 -28.53 3.09 8.57
N ARG A 254 -27.21 3.35 8.60
CA ARG A 254 -26.21 2.38 9.03
C ARG A 254 -25.22 2.99 10.02
N HIS A 255 -24.80 2.19 10.99
CA HIS A 255 -23.67 2.53 11.82
C HIS A 255 -22.37 2.31 11.01
N LEU A 256 -22.01 3.34 10.24
CA LEU A 256 -20.85 3.35 9.33
C LEU A 256 -20.05 4.63 9.56
N LYS A 257 -18.74 4.48 9.72
CA LYS A 257 -17.78 5.58 9.74
C LYS A 257 -16.84 5.49 8.52
N ILE A 258 -16.57 6.62 7.88
CA ILE A 258 -15.59 6.73 6.79
C ILE A 258 -14.37 7.44 7.35
N VAL A 259 -13.22 6.80 7.25
CA VAL A 259 -11.93 7.32 7.73
C VAL A 259 -10.86 7.17 6.67
N GLY A 260 -9.80 7.99 6.74
CA GLY A 260 -8.64 7.85 5.87
C GLY A 260 -7.51 7.07 6.56
N SER A 261 -6.72 6.33 5.79
CA SER A 261 -5.45 5.75 6.23
C SER A 261 -4.33 6.13 5.27
N GLY A 262 -3.37 6.91 5.74
CA GLY A 262 -2.23 7.41 4.99
C GLY A 262 -1.24 8.12 5.91
N ALA A 263 -0.10 8.56 5.36
CA ALA A 263 1.00 9.14 6.13
C ALA A 263 0.62 10.36 7.00
N GLY A 264 -0.48 11.06 6.66
CA GLY A 264 -0.97 12.21 7.43
C GLY A 264 -2.06 11.89 8.45
N SER A 265 -2.68 10.70 8.36
CA SER A 265 -3.82 10.31 9.21
C SER A 265 -3.47 9.21 10.23
N VAL A 266 -2.30 8.60 10.10
CA VAL A 266 -1.75 7.62 11.04
C VAL A 266 -0.60 8.26 11.80
N SER A 267 -0.53 8.08 13.13
CA SER A 267 0.58 8.61 13.92
C SER A 267 1.90 7.94 13.57
N THR A 268 3.00 8.70 13.63
CA THR A 268 4.34 8.15 13.42
C THR A 268 4.66 7.05 14.43
N GLU A 269 4.22 7.19 15.67
CA GLU A 269 4.40 6.17 16.71
C GLU A 269 3.75 4.84 16.32
N ARG A 270 2.48 4.86 15.87
CA ARG A 270 1.77 3.67 15.40
C ARG A 270 2.47 3.05 14.20
N LEU A 271 2.85 3.86 13.22
CA LEU A 271 3.56 3.39 12.04
C LEU A 271 4.88 2.71 12.43
N MET A 272 5.66 3.31 13.32
CA MET A 272 6.95 2.76 13.77
C MET A 272 6.79 1.48 14.59
N SER A 273 5.73 1.37 15.40
CA SER A 273 5.48 0.16 16.20
C SER A 273 5.07 -1.05 15.35
N GLU A 274 4.43 -0.84 14.20
CA GLU A 274 3.95 -1.91 13.33
C GLU A 274 4.95 -2.34 12.24
N LEU A 275 5.93 -1.49 11.90
CA LEU A 275 6.93 -1.81 10.87
C LEU A 275 7.67 -3.13 11.12
N PRO A 276 8.20 -3.42 12.33
CA PRO A 276 8.88 -4.69 12.60
C PRO A 276 7.97 -5.89 12.36
N ARG A 277 6.70 -5.79 12.77
CA ARG A 277 5.74 -6.87 12.60
C ARG A 277 5.46 -7.20 11.13
N VAL A 278 5.29 -6.18 10.30
CA VAL A 278 5.09 -6.40 8.85
C VAL A 278 6.35 -6.98 8.21
N MET A 279 7.54 -6.54 8.62
CA MET A 279 8.80 -7.14 8.15
C MET A 279 8.93 -8.63 8.54
N GLU A 280 8.54 -9.00 9.77
CA GLU A 280 8.50 -10.41 10.21
C GLU A 280 7.54 -11.25 9.37
N LEU A 281 6.32 -10.75 9.11
CA LEU A 281 5.31 -11.44 8.30
C LEU A 281 5.74 -11.61 6.82
N ILE A 282 6.56 -10.73 6.30
CA ILE A 282 7.17 -10.90 4.98
C ILE A 282 8.31 -11.92 5.07
N ALA A 283 9.14 -11.85 6.10
CA ALA A 283 10.27 -12.73 6.28
C ALA A 283 9.87 -14.21 6.48
N ASP A 284 8.75 -14.47 7.16
CA ASP A 284 8.21 -15.82 7.38
C ASP A 284 7.30 -16.31 6.24
N GLY A 285 7.04 -15.48 5.22
CA GLY A 285 6.22 -15.82 4.06
C GLY A 285 4.71 -15.70 4.27
N THR A 286 4.24 -15.23 5.43
CA THR A 286 2.81 -14.95 5.69
C THR A 286 2.29 -13.87 4.74
N LEU A 287 3.10 -12.84 4.49
CA LEU A 287 2.84 -11.82 3.48
C LEU A 287 3.79 -12.00 2.30
N GLU A 288 3.27 -12.46 1.18
CA GLU A 288 4.05 -12.64 -0.04
C GLU A 288 4.26 -11.29 -0.76
N ALA A 289 5.49 -11.02 -1.15
CA ALA A 289 5.90 -9.81 -1.83
C ALA A 289 6.59 -10.13 -3.17
N PRO A 290 5.85 -10.58 -4.20
CA PRO A 290 6.42 -10.88 -5.50
C PRO A 290 7.06 -9.64 -6.12
N HIS A 291 8.27 -9.81 -6.68
CA HIS A 291 9.03 -8.67 -7.20
C HIS A 291 9.80 -9.01 -8.50
N ALA A 292 10.11 -7.97 -9.27
CA ALA A 292 10.95 -8.00 -10.46
C ALA A 292 12.08 -6.98 -10.29
N VAL A 293 13.31 -7.42 -10.53
CA VAL A 293 14.52 -6.63 -10.23
C VAL A 293 15.07 -5.99 -11.51
N TYR A 294 15.41 -4.71 -11.41
CA TYR A 294 16.00 -3.91 -12.48
C TYR A 294 17.23 -3.17 -11.94
N PRO A 295 18.33 -3.13 -12.70
CA PRO A 295 19.45 -2.28 -12.33
C PRO A 295 19.05 -0.80 -12.42
N LEU A 296 19.74 0.07 -11.68
CA LEU A 296 19.49 1.53 -11.69
C LEU A 296 19.57 2.12 -13.10
N GLN A 297 20.43 1.56 -13.96
CA GLN A 297 20.55 1.93 -15.38
C GLN A 297 19.26 1.66 -16.17
N GLY A 298 18.51 0.63 -15.78
CA GLY A 298 17.25 0.21 -16.38
C GLY A 298 16.02 0.85 -15.72
N VAL A 299 16.17 1.92 -14.94
CA VAL A 299 15.07 2.53 -14.16
C VAL A 299 13.88 2.95 -15.03
N GLY A 300 14.08 3.35 -16.28
CA GLY A 300 13.01 3.68 -17.22
C GLY A 300 12.12 2.47 -17.55
N GLU A 301 12.72 1.29 -17.71
CA GLU A 301 12.00 0.03 -17.88
C GLU A 301 11.29 -0.37 -16.60
N ALA A 302 11.97 -0.32 -15.45
CA ALA A 302 11.38 -0.55 -14.14
C ALA A 302 10.18 0.37 -13.86
N TRP A 303 10.28 1.63 -14.26
CA TRP A 303 9.19 2.60 -14.14
C TRP A 303 7.99 2.28 -15.02
N SER A 304 8.20 1.63 -16.13
CA SER A 304 7.15 1.19 -17.05
C SER A 304 6.57 -0.17 -16.72
N HIS A 305 7.18 -0.91 -15.76
CA HIS A 305 6.73 -2.23 -15.33
C HIS A 305 5.24 -2.23 -14.94
N ARG A 306 4.52 -3.26 -15.40
CA ARG A 306 3.12 -3.54 -15.07
C ARG A 306 3.00 -5.01 -14.66
N GLY A 307 2.01 -5.31 -13.86
CA GLY A 307 1.78 -6.67 -13.37
C GLY A 307 1.71 -6.74 -11.84
N PRO A 308 1.51 -7.94 -11.29
CA PRO A 308 1.33 -8.14 -9.84
C PRO A 308 2.63 -8.00 -9.06
N ALA A 309 3.79 -8.29 -9.68
CA ALA A 309 5.08 -8.17 -9.03
C ALA A 309 5.50 -6.70 -8.86
N ARG A 310 6.17 -6.38 -7.76
CA ARG A 310 6.73 -5.05 -7.51
C ARG A 310 8.04 -4.87 -8.27
N ALA A 311 8.14 -3.82 -9.10
CA ALA A 311 9.42 -3.43 -9.67
C ALA A 311 10.34 -2.88 -8.57
N LEU A 312 11.54 -3.42 -8.48
CA LEU A 312 12.62 -2.98 -7.60
C LEU A 312 13.76 -2.42 -8.44
N VAL A 313 14.34 -1.33 -7.95
CA VAL A 313 15.59 -0.78 -8.48
C VAL A 313 16.72 -1.17 -7.53
N VAL A 314 17.79 -1.78 -8.09
CA VAL A 314 19.01 -2.15 -7.37
C VAL A 314 20.21 -1.41 -7.92
N PRO A 315 21.33 -1.22 -7.17
CA PRO A 315 22.56 -0.70 -7.73
C PRO A 315 23.02 -1.58 -8.90
N GLY A 316 23.69 -0.98 -9.89
CA GLY A 316 24.24 -1.66 -11.07
C GLY A 316 25.64 -2.20 -10.86
#